data_9aacf2ffaeb9628282b2414e2624dc09
#
_entry.id   9aacf2ffaeb9628282b2414e2624dc09
#
_cell.length_a   1.000
_cell.length_b   1.000
_cell.length_c   1.000
_cell.angle_alpha   90.00
_cell.angle_beta   90.00
_cell.angle_gamma   90.00
#
_symmetry.space_group_name_H-M   'P 1'
#
loop_
_entity.id
_entity.type
_entity.pdbx_description
1 polymer ?
#
loop_
_entity_poly.entity_id
_entity_poly.type
_entity_poly.pdbx_seq_one_letter_code
_entity_poly.pdbx_strand_id
1 'polypeptide(L)'
;KSPTLIAVAHNADDQIETLLLNLSMGTGLRGLSGMPYLKREEGIIRPLMDCPRALVLDYLQSFGQAFREDSTNEDVRYRRNFIRHRLLPTLEELNPSFRSVALRTIDNLRGVEALFLEHIERYRAELLGERGIEIAGILASPSPETLLFELLRPYGFSRDVVLGIASNLREGSAGARFFSP
;
A
#
# COMPACT_ATOMS: atom_id res chain seq x y z
N LYS A 1 15.83 -26.05 -4.60
CA LYS A 1 14.44 -26.00 -5.10
C LYS A 1 14.22 -24.61 -5.69
N SER A 2 13.72 -24.53 -6.91
CA SER A 2 13.31 -23.24 -7.49
C SER A 2 12.17 -22.67 -6.65
N PRO A 3 12.15 -21.35 -6.38
CA PRO A 3 11.05 -20.75 -5.64
C PRO A 3 9.72 -20.96 -6.40
N THR A 4 8.73 -21.50 -5.73
CA THR A 4 7.39 -21.61 -6.30
C THR A 4 6.68 -20.27 -6.14
N LEU A 5 6.23 -19.68 -7.24
CA LEU A 5 5.45 -18.45 -7.24
C LEU A 5 3.96 -18.77 -7.38
N ILE A 6 3.13 -18.06 -6.63
CA ILE A 6 1.68 -18.11 -6.72
C ILE A 6 1.21 -16.94 -7.55
N ALA A 7 0.62 -17.23 -8.73
CA ALA A 7 -0.01 -16.21 -9.56
C ALA A 7 -1.44 -15.96 -9.07
N VAL A 8 -1.78 -14.72 -8.76
CA VAL A 8 -3.14 -14.30 -8.39
C VAL A 8 -3.73 -13.37 -9.45
N ALA A 9 -5.03 -13.49 -9.70
CA ALA A 9 -5.72 -12.83 -10.80
C ALA A 9 -6.22 -11.40 -10.46
N HIS A 10 -5.51 -10.69 -9.57
CA HIS A 10 -5.80 -9.27 -9.37
C HIS A 10 -5.55 -8.49 -10.66
N ASN A 11 -6.43 -7.56 -10.97
CA ASN A 11 -6.45 -6.79 -12.21
C ASN A 11 -6.43 -5.27 -11.95
N ALA A 12 -6.50 -4.45 -12.99
CA ALA A 12 -6.47 -2.99 -12.89
C ALA A 12 -7.63 -2.42 -12.06
N ASP A 13 -8.82 -3.02 -12.16
CA ASP A 13 -9.98 -2.58 -11.36
C ASP A 13 -9.75 -2.85 -9.87
N ASP A 14 -9.14 -3.97 -9.50
CA ASP A 14 -8.79 -4.30 -8.13
C ASP A 14 -7.78 -3.31 -7.54
N GLN A 15 -6.90 -2.72 -8.37
CA GLN A 15 -5.99 -1.65 -7.95
C GLN A 15 -6.76 -0.40 -7.53
N ILE A 16 -7.72 0.02 -8.35
CA ILE A 16 -8.54 1.21 -8.08
C ILE A 16 -9.39 0.99 -6.83
N GLU A 17 -10.00 -0.19 -6.70
CA GLU A 17 -10.76 -0.56 -5.51
C GLU A 17 -9.89 -0.51 -4.25
N THR A 18 -8.66 -1.01 -4.34
CA THR A 18 -7.70 -1.01 -3.24
C THR A 18 -7.26 0.41 -2.87
N LEU A 19 -7.00 1.28 -3.85
CA LEU A 19 -6.70 2.69 -3.63
C LEU A 19 -7.83 3.37 -2.85
N LEU A 20 -9.08 3.24 -3.32
CA LEU A 20 -10.25 3.87 -2.71
C LEU A 20 -10.54 3.31 -1.32
N LEU A 21 -10.40 2.00 -1.14
CA LEU A 21 -10.55 1.36 0.16
C LEU A 21 -9.52 1.87 1.17
N ASN A 22 -8.24 1.87 0.79
CA ASN A 22 -7.15 2.33 1.63
C ASN A 22 -7.31 3.82 1.99
N LEU A 23 -7.70 4.65 1.00
CA LEU A 23 -7.97 6.06 1.22
C LEU A 23 -9.10 6.26 2.24
N SER A 24 -10.18 5.50 2.14
CA SER A 24 -11.32 5.58 3.05
C SER A 24 -11.01 5.12 4.48
N MET A 25 -10.00 4.25 4.64
CA MET A 25 -9.58 3.70 5.93
C MET A 25 -8.46 4.51 6.60
N GLY A 26 -7.91 5.50 5.91
CA GLY A 26 -6.73 6.23 6.34
C GLY A 26 -5.45 5.43 6.10
N THR A 27 -4.61 5.91 5.21
CA THR A 27 -3.36 5.22 4.84
C THR A 27 -2.26 6.21 4.53
N GLY A 28 -1.01 5.75 4.60
CA GLY A 28 0.15 6.47 4.12
C GLY A 28 0.45 6.15 2.65
N LEU A 29 1.60 6.64 2.18
CA LEU A 29 2.07 6.52 0.80
C LEU A 29 2.01 5.08 0.27
N ARG A 30 2.47 4.10 1.05
CA ARG A 30 2.48 2.66 0.65
C ARG A 30 1.09 2.11 0.33
N GLY A 31 0.06 2.55 1.05
CA GLY A 31 -1.31 2.09 0.76
C GLY A 31 -1.94 2.80 -0.43
N LEU A 32 -1.50 4.03 -0.74
CA LEU A 32 -1.95 4.77 -1.91
C LEU A 32 -1.26 4.33 -3.20
N SER A 33 -0.06 3.73 -3.11
CA SER A 33 0.68 3.17 -4.25
C SER A 33 0.08 1.86 -4.78
N GLY A 34 -1.03 1.40 -4.19
CA GLY A 34 -1.75 0.21 -4.61
C GLY A 34 -1.02 -1.10 -4.25
N MET A 35 -1.43 -2.19 -4.92
CA MET A 35 -0.82 -3.50 -4.70
C MET A 35 0.47 -3.65 -5.52
N PRO A 36 1.54 -4.24 -4.97
CA PRO A 36 2.76 -4.52 -5.74
C PRO A 36 2.53 -5.67 -6.73
N TYR A 37 3.22 -5.63 -7.89
CA TYR A 37 3.20 -6.72 -8.88
C TYR A 37 3.80 -8.02 -8.35
N LEU A 38 4.80 -7.89 -7.50
CA LEU A 38 5.54 -9.01 -6.91
C LEU A 38 5.70 -8.77 -5.41
N LYS A 39 5.21 -9.71 -4.61
CA LYS A 39 5.47 -9.83 -3.17
C LYS A 39 6.48 -10.97 -2.95
N ARG A 40 7.78 -10.64 -2.96
CA ARG A 40 8.86 -11.65 -2.92
C ARG A 40 8.80 -12.53 -1.66
N GLU A 41 8.54 -11.92 -0.52
CA GLU A 41 8.49 -12.60 0.77
C GLU A 41 7.38 -13.67 0.83
N GLU A 42 6.26 -13.39 0.17
CA GLU A 42 5.10 -14.30 0.10
C GLU A 42 5.12 -15.18 -1.17
N GLY A 43 6.03 -14.94 -2.10
CA GLY A 43 6.07 -15.65 -3.38
C GLY A 43 4.86 -15.36 -4.27
N ILE A 44 4.23 -14.18 -4.16
CA ILE A 44 3.01 -13.83 -4.91
C ILE A 44 3.36 -12.93 -6.10
N ILE A 45 2.85 -13.29 -7.29
CA ILE A 45 2.88 -12.45 -8.49
C ILE A 45 1.46 -12.11 -8.94
N ARG A 46 1.31 -10.94 -9.61
CA ARG A 46 0.02 -10.42 -10.11
C ARG A 46 0.14 -10.04 -11.59
N PRO A 47 0.09 -11.03 -12.51
CA PRO A 47 0.38 -10.79 -13.94
C PRO A 47 -0.67 -9.91 -14.64
N LEU A 48 -1.90 -9.84 -14.13
CA LEU A 48 -3.02 -9.13 -14.77
C LEU A 48 -3.22 -7.70 -14.23
N MET A 49 -2.28 -7.19 -13.46
CA MET A 49 -2.43 -5.93 -12.71
C MET A 49 -2.70 -4.71 -13.60
N ASP A 50 -2.25 -4.73 -14.85
CA ASP A 50 -2.47 -3.66 -15.83
C ASP A 50 -3.64 -3.95 -16.78
N CYS A 51 -4.28 -5.12 -16.63
CA CYS A 51 -5.40 -5.51 -17.48
C CYS A 51 -6.72 -5.03 -16.86
N PRO A 52 -7.50 -4.19 -17.53
CA PRO A 52 -8.87 -3.91 -17.14
C PRO A 52 -9.71 -5.20 -17.10
N ARG A 53 -10.63 -5.31 -16.14
CA ARG A 53 -11.53 -6.46 -16.03
C ARG A 53 -12.29 -6.72 -17.34
N ALA A 54 -12.72 -5.68 -18.02
CA ALA A 54 -13.42 -5.81 -19.32
C ALA A 54 -12.56 -6.56 -20.34
N LEU A 55 -11.27 -6.23 -20.48
CA LEU A 55 -10.35 -6.89 -21.40
C LEU A 55 -10.20 -8.39 -21.07
N VAL A 56 -10.17 -8.75 -19.78
CA VAL A 56 -10.11 -10.14 -19.34
C VAL A 56 -11.37 -10.90 -19.74
N LEU A 57 -12.54 -10.28 -19.59
CA LEU A 57 -13.83 -10.87 -19.96
C LEU A 57 -13.95 -11.05 -21.49
N ASP A 58 -13.57 -10.03 -22.26
CA ASP A 58 -13.53 -10.10 -23.74
C ASP A 58 -12.63 -11.21 -24.23
N TYR A 59 -11.46 -11.39 -23.59
CA TYR A 59 -10.55 -12.48 -23.91
C TYR A 59 -11.19 -13.85 -23.65
N LEU A 60 -11.80 -14.08 -22.49
CA LEU A 60 -12.50 -15.33 -22.17
C LEU A 60 -13.62 -15.62 -23.16
N GLN A 61 -14.41 -14.59 -23.52
CA GLN A 61 -15.47 -14.71 -24.49
C GLN A 61 -14.95 -15.10 -25.88
N SER A 62 -13.82 -14.54 -26.31
CA SER A 62 -13.21 -14.85 -27.61
C SER A 62 -12.79 -16.34 -27.75
N PHE A 63 -12.51 -17.01 -26.63
CA PHE A 63 -12.21 -18.44 -26.57
C PHE A 63 -13.41 -19.32 -26.26
N GLY A 64 -14.62 -18.74 -26.10
CA GLY A 64 -15.80 -19.49 -25.68
C GLY A 64 -15.69 -20.08 -24.29
N GLN A 65 -14.79 -19.54 -23.45
CA GLN A 65 -14.54 -20.05 -22.11
C GLN A 65 -15.61 -19.53 -21.14
N ALA A 66 -16.43 -20.43 -20.60
CA ALA A 66 -17.37 -20.11 -19.55
C ALA A 66 -16.62 -19.80 -18.24
N PHE A 67 -17.12 -18.82 -17.48
CA PHE A 67 -16.66 -18.51 -16.12
C PHE A 67 -17.85 -18.47 -15.15
N ARG A 68 -17.59 -18.68 -13.88
CA ARG A 68 -18.59 -18.57 -12.84
C ARG A 68 -18.48 -17.22 -12.16
N GLU A 69 -19.61 -16.55 -12.00
CA GLU A 69 -19.72 -15.40 -11.11
C GLU A 69 -20.10 -15.88 -9.72
N ASP A 70 -19.37 -15.44 -8.72
CA ASP A 70 -19.69 -15.68 -7.32
C ASP A 70 -20.79 -14.69 -6.91
N SER A 71 -21.96 -15.21 -6.49
CA SER A 71 -23.11 -14.39 -6.08
C SER A 71 -22.80 -13.43 -4.92
N THR A 72 -21.77 -13.70 -4.14
CA THR A 72 -21.32 -12.79 -3.07
C THR A 72 -20.71 -11.49 -3.60
N ASN A 73 -20.34 -11.45 -4.90
CA ASN A 73 -19.80 -10.24 -5.54
C ASN A 73 -20.84 -9.11 -5.66
N GLU A 74 -22.13 -9.39 -5.54
CA GLU A 74 -23.20 -8.40 -5.59
C GLU A 74 -23.54 -7.81 -4.21
N ASP A 75 -23.08 -8.42 -3.13
CA ASP A 75 -23.42 -7.99 -1.77
C ASP A 75 -22.65 -6.71 -1.38
N VAL A 76 -23.32 -5.57 -1.51
CA VAL A 76 -22.76 -4.23 -1.19
C VAL A 76 -22.45 -4.00 0.30
N ARG A 77 -22.80 -4.93 1.22
CA ARG A 77 -22.38 -4.89 2.62
C ARG A 77 -20.86 -5.07 2.73
N TYR A 78 -20.24 -5.73 1.77
CA TYR A 78 -18.79 -5.81 1.69
C TYR A 78 -18.24 -4.50 1.10
N ARG A 79 -17.28 -3.90 1.79
CA ARG A 79 -16.70 -2.59 1.42
C ARG A 79 -16.21 -2.51 -0.03
N ARG A 80 -15.59 -3.59 -0.54
CA ARG A 80 -15.13 -3.63 -1.94
C ARG A 80 -16.28 -3.61 -2.94
N ASN A 81 -17.35 -4.36 -2.67
CA ASN A 81 -18.53 -4.37 -3.52
C ASN A 81 -19.25 -3.01 -3.50
N PHE A 82 -19.28 -2.33 -2.34
CA PHE A 82 -19.78 -0.95 -2.26
C PHE A 82 -18.98 0.00 -3.16
N ILE A 83 -17.63 -0.10 -3.11
CA ILE A 83 -16.76 0.69 -3.97
C ILE A 83 -17.05 0.40 -5.44
N ARG A 84 -17.11 -0.87 -5.83
CA ARG A 84 -17.33 -1.32 -7.22
C ARG A 84 -18.69 -0.89 -7.76
N HIS A 85 -19.76 -1.07 -6.99
CA HIS A 85 -21.13 -0.91 -7.48
C HIS A 85 -21.77 0.46 -7.16
N ARG A 86 -21.15 1.26 -6.28
CA ARG A 86 -21.68 2.56 -5.90
C ARG A 86 -20.67 3.69 -6.11
N LEU A 87 -19.51 3.60 -5.45
CA LEU A 87 -18.58 4.70 -5.44
C LEU A 87 -17.91 4.91 -6.81
N LEU A 88 -17.43 3.84 -7.45
CA LEU A 88 -16.80 3.94 -8.78
C LEU A 88 -17.73 4.52 -9.84
N PRO A 89 -18.99 4.05 -10.01
CA PRO A 89 -19.92 4.67 -10.95
C PRO A 89 -20.15 6.16 -10.69
N THR A 90 -20.29 6.57 -9.42
CA THR A 90 -20.46 8.00 -9.08
C THR A 90 -19.22 8.83 -9.46
N LEU A 91 -18.01 8.27 -9.27
CA LEU A 91 -16.76 8.95 -9.67
C LEU A 91 -16.62 9.01 -11.20
N GLU A 92 -17.15 8.02 -11.93
CA GLU A 92 -17.20 8.01 -13.39
C GLU A 92 -18.25 8.98 -13.95
N GLU A 93 -19.34 9.23 -13.24
CA GLU A 93 -20.28 10.32 -13.57
C GLU A 93 -19.60 11.70 -13.46
N LEU A 94 -18.76 11.89 -12.42
CA LEU A 94 -17.98 13.11 -12.24
C LEU A 94 -16.88 13.25 -13.31
N ASN A 95 -16.19 12.16 -13.62
CA ASN A 95 -15.11 12.10 -14.60
C ASN A 95 -15.16 10.76 -15.35
N PRO A 96 -15.65 10.72 -16.59
CA PRO A 96 -15.73 9.49 -17.39
C PRO A 96 -14.39 8.76 -17.58
N SER A 97 -13.27 9.48 -17.43
CA SER A 97 -11.91 8.91 -17.50
C SER A 97 -11.36 8.52 -16.13
N PHE A 98 -12.20 8.45 -15.08
CA PHE A 98 -11.74 8.27 -13.70
C PHE A 98 -10.83 7.04 -13.54
N ARG A 99 -11.16 5.90 -14.14
CA ARG A 99 -10.35 4.67 -14.03
C ARG A 99 -8.91 4.90 -14.53
N SER A 100 -8.76 5.48 -15.70
CA SER A 100 -7.44 5.76 -16.27
C SER A 100 -6.66 6.80 -15.45
N VAL A 101 -7.36 7.80 -14.93
CA VAL A 101 -6.77 8.82 -14.04
C VAL A 101 -6.32 8.20 -12.72
N ALA A 102 -7.13 7.34 -12.12
CA ALA A 102 -6.80 6.65 -10.88
C ALA A 102 -5.57 5.72 -11.03
N LEU A 103 -5.49 4.94 -12.11
CA LEU A 103 -4.33 4.10 -12.40
C LEU A 103 -3.07 4.94 -12.59
N ARG A 104 -3.13 6.03 -13.36
CA ARG A 104 -2.02 6.96 -13.51
C ARG A 104 -1.60 7.59 -12.18
N THR A 105 -2.54 7.90 -11.31
CA THR A 105 -2.26 8.39 -9.96
C THR A 105 -1.50 7.37 -9.13
N ILE A 106 -1.92 6.09 -9.17
CA ILE A 106 -1.22 4.99 -8.51
C ILE A 106 0.23 4.89 -9.04
N ASP A 107 0.45 4.95 -10.34
CA ASP A 107 1.79 4.86 -10.93
C ASP A 107 2.68 6.04 -10.53
N ASN A 108 2.13 7.25 -10.49
CA ASN A 108 2.85 8.42 -9.98
C ASN A 108 3.24 8.23 -8.50
N LEU A 109 2.33 7.73 -7.68
CA LEU A 109 2.59 7.46 -6.26
C LEU A 109 3.61 6.35 -6.05
N ARG A 110 3.64 5.33 -6.91
CA ARG A 110 4.70 4.30 -6.91
C ARG A 110 6.09 4.89 -7.18
N GLY A 111 6.17 5.81 -8.14
CA GLY A 111 7.42 6.52 -8.40
C GLY A 111 7.90 7.32 -7.19
N VAL A 112 7.00 8.05 -6.54
CA VAL A 112 7.29 8.78 -5.30
C VAL A 112 7.66 7.82 -4.17
N GLU A 113 6.96 6.70 -4.01
CA GLU A 113 7.25 5.68 -3.01
C GLU A 113 8.67 5.10 -3.19
N ALA A 114 9.07 4.82 -4.43
CA ALA A 114 10.41 4.29 -4.71
C ALA A 114 11.51 5.27 -4.25
N LEU A 115 11.38 6.56 -4.57
CA LEU A 115 12.30 7.60 -4.10
C LEU A 115 12.28 7.76 -2.58
N PHE A 116 11.10 7.71 -1.98
CA PHE A 116 10.92 7.77 -0.53
C PHE A 116 11.62 6.61 0.16
N LEU A 117 11.43 5.38 -0.32
CA LEU A 117 12.05 4.19 0.25
C LEU A 117 13.58 4.21 0.12
N GLU A 118 14.11 4.65 -1.03
CA GLU A 118 15.55 4.83 -1.19
C GLU A 118 16.10 5.81 -0.15
N HIS A 119 15.38 6.90 0.10
CA HIS A 119 15.79 7.89 1.11
C HIS A 119 15.73 7.32 2.53
N ILE A 120 14.70 6.55 2.87
CA ILE A 120 14.60 5.84 4.16
C ILE A 120 15.75 4.86 4.34
N GLU A 121 16.15 4.10 3.31
CA GLU A 121 17.27 3.18 3.42
C GLU A 121 18.62 3.90 3.62
N ARG A 122 18.79 5.09 3.05
CA ARG A 122 19.96 5.94 3.36
C ARG A 122 19.99 6.34 4.83
N TYR A 123 18.88 6.85 5.37
CA TYR A 123 18.75 7.16 6.80
C TYR A 123 18.98 5.93 7.68
N ARG A 124 18.48 4.78 7.26
CA ARG A 124 18.70 3.52 7.97
C ARG A 124 20.19 3.20 8.07
N ALA A 125 20.93 3.30 6.97
CA ALA A 125 22.36 3.05 6.93
C ALA A 125 23.16 4.06 7.76
N GLU A 126 22.71 5.32 7.81
CA GLU A 126 23.41 6.40 8.52
C GLU A 126 23.13 6.40 10.02
N LEU A 127 21.86 6.18 10.41
CA LEU A 127 21.40 6.40 11.79
C LEU A 127 21.25 5.12 12.62
N LEU A 128 21.16 3.94 11.98
CA LEU A 128 20.97 2.67 12.68
C LEU A 128 22.34 1.99 12.91
N GLY A 129 22.82 2.00 14.15
CA GLY A 129 24.03 1.33 14.57
C GLY A 129 23.76 0.11 15.46
N GLU A 130 24.81 -0.62 15.84
CA GLU A 130 24.72 -1.79 16.73
C GLU A 130 24.08 -1.47 18.11
N ARG A 131 24.19 -0.23 18.56
CA ARG A 131 23.70 0.21 19.88
C ARG A 131 22.33 0.87 19.85
N GLY A 132 21.73 1.02 18.66
CA GLY A 132 20.42 1.65 18.48
C GLY A 132 20.40 2.72 17.39
N ILE A 133 19.48 3.67 17.50
CA ILE A 133 19.26 4.73 16.52
C ILE A 133 19.82 6.05 17.04
N GLU A 134 20.53 6.79 16.19
CA GLU A 134 21.05 8.12 16.52
C GLU A 134 19.89 9.14 16.58
N ILE A 135 19.59 9.60 17.80
CA ILE A 135 18.45 10.50 18.06
C ILE A 135 18.64 11.87 17.40
N ALA A 136 19.86 12.41 17.41
CA ALA A 136 20.13 13.73 16.85
C ALA A 136 19.81 13.78 15.35
N GLY A 137 20.17 12.74 14.59
CA GLY A 137 19.85 12.62 13.17
C GLY A 137 18.35 12.48 12.93
N ILE A 138 17.62 11.76 13.79
CA ILE A 138 16.14 11.70 13.71
C ILE A 138 15.53 13.09 13.88
N LEU A 139 15.92 13.81 14.95
CA LEU A 139 15.35 15.13 15.26
C LEU A 139 15.72 16.21 14.23
N ALA A 140 16.84 16.05 13.53
CA ALA A 140 17.27 16.95 12.47
C ALA A 140 16.53 16.73 11.14
N SER A 141 15.77 15.62 10.99
CA SER A 141 15.04 15.33 9.74
C SER A 141 13.84 16.27 9.56
N PRO A 142 13.41 16.54 8.32
CA PRO A 142 12.22 17.36 8.04
C PRO A 142 10.92 16.78 8.63
N SER A 143 10.87 15.47 8.88
CA SER A 143 9.71 14.77 9.44
C SER A 143 10.16 13.66 10.39
N PRO A 144 10.56 14.00 11.64
CA PRO A 144 11.10 13.07 12.61
C PRO A 144 10.18 11.88 12.91
N GLU A 145 8.87 12.12 13.06
CA GLU A 145 7.90 11.07 13.34
C GLU A 145 7.77 10.08 12.18
N THR A 146 7.75 10.58 10.95
CA THR A 146 7.66 9.72 9.76
C THR A 146 8.92 8.89 9.62
N LEU A 147 10.09 9.52 9.77
CA LEU A 147 11.38 8.82 9.70
C LEU A 147 11.46 7.74 10.78
N LEU A 148 11.16 8.08 12.02
CA LEU A 148 11.17 7.14 13.13
C LEU A 148 10.21 5.97 12.91
N PHE A 149 9.01 6.26 12.40
CA PHE A 149 8.03 5.22 12.06
C PHE A 149 8.57 4.26 10.99
N GLU A 150 9.15 4.75 9.91
CA GLU A 150 9.69 3.88 8.85
C GLU A 150 10.91 3.08 9.30
N LEU A 151 11.75 3.63 10.18
CA LEU A 151 12.88 2.91 10.76
C LEU A 151 12.43 1.80 11.73
N LEU A 152 11.38 2.03 12.53
CA LEU A 152 10.88 1.10 13.54
C LEU A 152 9.83 0.12 13.01
N ARG A 153 9.22 0.38 11.86
CA ARG A 153 8.19 -0.45 11.25
C ARG A 153 8.61 -1.91 11.04
N PRO A 154 9.83 -2.26 10.59
CA PRO A 154 10.25 -3.65 10.46
C PRO A 154 10.26 -4.43 11.78
N TYR A 155 10.27 -3.72 12.91
CA TYR A 155 10.24 -4.30 14.24
C TYR A 155 8.83 -4.38 14.84
N GLY A 156 7.78 -4.10 14.04
CA GLY A 156 6.39 -4.24 14.45
C GLY A 156 5.79 -3.08 15.25
N PHE A 157 6.50 -1.96 15.40
CA PHE A 157 5.97 -0.81 16.13
C PHE A 157 4.80 -0.15 15.39
N SER A 158 3.69 0.05 16.11
CA SER A 158 2.54 0.77 15.58
C SER A 158 2.80 2.29 15.52
N ARG A 159 2.02 3.00 14.69
CA ARG A 159 2.15 4.46 14.57
C ARG A 159 1.94 5.18 15.89
N ASP A 160 0.98 4.75 16.71
CA ASP A 160 0.68 5.39 17.99
C ASP A 160 1.83 5.25 18.98
N VAL A 161 2.45 4.07 19.05
CA VAL A 161 3.65 3.85 19.87
C VAL A 161 4.80 4.74 19.39
N VAL A 162 5.00 4.86 18.09
CA VAL A 162 6.07 5.70 17.52
C VAL A 162 5.82 7.19 17.81
N LEU A 163 4.59 7.67 17.77
CA LEU A 163 4.26 9.04 18.16
C LEU A 163 4.57 9.30 19.64
N GLY A 164 4.30 8.32 20.51
CA GLY A 164 4.71 8.38 21.92
C GLY A 164 6.22 8.44 22.10
N ILE A 165 6.98 7.64 21.34
CA ILE A 165 8.45 7.68 21.33
C ILE A 165 8.93 9.08 20.87
N ALA A 166 8.41 9.60 19.78
CA ALA A 166 8.80 10.88 19.22
C ALA A 166 8.54 12.06 20.19
N SER A 167 7.40 12.05 20.92
CA SER A 167 7.12 13.02 21.95
C SER A 167 8.16 12.95 23.07
N ASN A 168 8.45 11.76 23.56
CA ASN A 168 9.42 11.53 24.63
C ASN A 168 10.84 11.98 24.25
N LEU A 169 11.24 11.76 23.01
CA LEU A 169 12.55 12.20 22.47
C LEU A 169 12.66 13.74 22.46
N ARG A 170 11.57 14.46 22.15
CA ARG A 170 11.56 15.93 22.18
C ARG A 170 11.62 16.51 23.60
N GLU A 171 10.99 15.81 24.54
CA GLU A 171 10.98 16.20 25.95
C GLU A 171 12.31 15.89 26.66
N GLY A 172 13.21 15.14 26.00
CA GLY A 172 14.51 14.76 26.57
C GLY A 172 14.40 13.78 27.72
N SER A 173 13.31 13.07 27.87
CA SER A 173 13.05 12.13 28.97
C SER A 173 13.87 10.85 28.74
N ALA A 174 14.89 10.62 29.53
CA ALA A 174 15.70 9.40 29.49
C ALA A 174 15.03 8.25 30.26
N GLY A 175 15.20 7.01 29.77
CA GLY A 175 14.78 5.79 30.50
C GLY A 175 13.37 5.28 30.19
N ALA A 176 12.58 5.96 29.35
CA ALA A 176 11.30 5.44 28.92
C ALA A 176 11.47 4.15 28.08
N ARG A 177 10.58 3.19 28.27
CA ARG A 177 10.57 1.91 27.53
C ARG A 177 9.26 1.81 26.75
N PHE A 178 9.41 1.41 25.47
CA PHE A 178 8.31 1.17 24.56
C PHE A 178 8.42 -0.25 24.01
N PHE A 179 7.29 -0.91 23.83
CA PHE A 179 7.23 -2.30 23.37
C PHE A 179 6.48 -2.37 22.05
N SER A 180 6.97 -3.19 21.13
CA SER A 180 6.17 -3.66 19.99
C SER A 180 5.23 -4.76 20.45
N PRO A 181 4.04 -4.90 19.87
CA PRO A 181 3.13 -6.00 20.16
C PRO A 181 3.71 -7.36 19.77
#